data_e1d5cef7c918b50ad2e42f8bc28e83c2
#
_entry.id   e1d5cef7c918b50ad2e42f8bc28e83c2
#
_cell.length_a   1.000
_cell.length_b   1.000
_cell.length_c   1.000
_cell.angle_alpha   90.00
_cell.angle_beta   90.00
_cell.angle_gamma   90.00
#
_symmetry.space_group_name_H-M   'P 1'
#
loop_
_entity.id
_entity.type
_entity.pdbx_description
1 polymer ?
#
loop_
_entity_poly.entity_id
_entity_poly.type
_entity_poly.pdbx_seq_one_letter_code
_entity_poly.pdbx_strand_id
1 'polypeptide(L)'
;MALINEVYEYIENKYKPNEPIFLAELDIPDMKPVSVRQQMKKLTEEGRLKRFDAGIYYIPKKSMFRSGSTLSIDEVIRKKYLQDGVNRWGYVGGILFANQLGLTTQVPALYEVYTNKATTEYRETKLANLRVILRKPYCEIDTENAETLQFLDLIKEVVDISEVGGEELTKRLLGYMKKKNIGFESMKPFLPYYPDRIYKNMYEVGLLNGVSA
;
A
#
# COMPACT_ATOMS: atom_id res chain seq x y z
N MET A 1 -17.55 25.29 22.56
CA MET A 1 -16.51 24.47 23.23
C MET A 1 -16.92 23.01 23.40
N ALA A 2 -18.17 22.65 23.73
CA ALA A 2 -18.57 21.24 23.89
C ALA A 2 -18.35 20.38 22.65
N LEU A 3 -18.84 20.74 21.46
CA LEU A 3 -18.74 19.98 20.23
C LEU A 3 -17.30 19.71 19.74
N ILE A 4 -16.37 20.64 19.95
CA ILE A 4 -14.97 20.43 19.55
C ILE A 4 -14.27 19.39 20.42
N ASN A 5 -14.59 19.36 21.70
CA ASN A 5 -14.06 18.36 22.61
C ASN A 5 -14.63 16.97 22.31
N GLU A 6 -15.91 16.88 22.02
CA GLU A 6 -16.59 15.62 21.64
C GLU A 6 -15.96 15.00 20.38
N VAL A 7 -15.71 15.79 19.32
CA VAL A 7 -15.03 15.31 18.11
C VAL A 7 -13.62 14.86 18.42
N TYR A 8 -12.89 15.61 19.25
CA TYR A 8 -11.52 15.26 19.60
C TYR A 8 -11.44 14.00 20.45
N GLU A 9 -12.30 13.87 21.45
CA GLU A 9 -12.39 12.66 22.29
C GLU A 9 -12.73 11.41 21.47
N TYR A 10 -13.67 11.53 20.51
CA TYR A 10 -13.95 10.46 19.56
C TYR A 10 -12.70 10.04 18.78
N ILE A 11 -11.93 11.03 18.30
CA ILE A 11 -10.72 10.79 17.52
C ILE A 11 -9.63 10.14 18.41
N GLU A 12 -9.38 10.66 19.61
CA GLU A 12 -8.37 10.11 20.53
C GLU A 12 -8.68 8.67 20.97
N ASN A 13 -9.95 8.34 21.10
CA ASN A 13 -10.37 6.98 21.45
C ASN A 13 -10.22 5.99 20.29
N LYS A 14 -10.33 6.47 19.06
CA LYS A 14 -10.34 5.60 17.86
C LYS A 14 -8.99 5.51 17.15
N TYR A 15 -8.17 6.54 17.22
CA TYR A 15 -6.92 6.65 16.44
C TYR A 15 -5.70 6.85 17.33
N LYS A 16 -4.61 6.20 16.97
CA LYS A 16 -3.31 6.40 17.63
C LYS A 16 -2.58 7.63 17.09
N PRO A 17 -1.66 8.23 17.87
CA PRO A 17 -0.79 9.29 17.35
C PRO A 17 -0.01 8.83 16.11
N ASN A 18 0.08 9.70 15.09
CA ASN A 18 0.64 9.44 13.75
C ASN A 18 -0.09 8.35 12.94
N GLU A 19 -1.33 8.08 13.26
CA GLU A 19 -2.20 7.25 12.43
C GLU A 19 -3.01 8.13 11.47
N PRO A 20 -3.16 7.75 10.18
CA PRO A 20 -3.97 8.50 9.24
C PRO A 20 -5.45 8.49 9.62
N ILE A 21 -6.07 9.66 9.60
CA ILE A 21 -7.50 9.89 9.84
C ILE A 21 -8.09 10.41 8.53
N PHE A 22 -8.93 9.63 7.87
CA PHE A 22 -9.60 10.04 6.65
C PHE A 22 -10.93 10.69 7.00
N LEU A 23 -11.09 11.97 6.64
CA LEU A 23 -12.32 12.74 6.91
C LEU A 23 -13.57 12.06 6.33
N ALA A 24 -13.44 11.39 5.19
CA ALA A 24 -14.54 10.69 4.54
C ALA A 24 -14.98 9.42 5.30
N GLU A 25 -14.15 8.88 6.20
CA GLU A 25 -14.40 7.68 7.00
C GLU A 25 -14.81 8.02 8.44
N LEU A 26 -14.86 9.33 8.78
CA LEU A 26 -15.32 9.75 10.09
C LEU A 26 -16.85 9.78 10.14
N ASP A 27 -17.40 8.82 10.86
CA ASP A 27 -18.81 8.76 11.20
C ASP A 27 -18.94 8.96 12.71
N ILE A 28 -19.26 10.21 13.10
CA ILE A 28 -19.43 10.60 14.50
C ILE A 28 -20.92 10.64 14.79
N PRO A 29 -21.40 9.88 15.79
CA PRO A 29 -22.81 9.82 16.14
C PRO A 29 -23.40 11.22 16.32
N ASP A 30 -24.63 11.42 15.85
CA ASP A 30 -25.41 12.65 15.97
C ASP A 30 -24.78 13.92 15.34
N MET A 31 -23.69 13.76 14.54
CA MET A 31 -23.05 14.89 13.85
C MET A 31 -23.20 14.85 12.33
N LYS A 32 -23.61 15.98 11.76
CA LYS A 32 -23.62 16.15 10.30
C LYS A 32 -22.20 16.27 9.76
N PRO A 33 -21.90 15.72 8.56
CA PRO A 33 -20.56 15.76 7.95
C PRO A 33 -19.98 17.18 7.82
N VAL A 34 -20.83 18.20 7.62
CA VAL A 34 -20.43 19.63 7.57
C VAL A 34 -19.90 20.08 8.92
N SER A 35 -20.58 19.71 10.02
CA SER A 35 -20.15 20.06 11.39
C SER A 35 -18.84 19.37 11.73
N VAL A 36 -18.68 18.09 11.41
CA VAL A 36 -17.42 17.36 11.60
C VAL A 36 -16.27 18.07 10.88
N ARG A 37 -16.46 18.46 9.60
CA ARG A 37 -15.44 19.18 8.81
C ARG A 37 -15.04 20.51 9.46
N GLN A 38 -16.01 21.26 10.01
CA GLN A 38 -15.72 22.52 10.70
C GLN A 38 -14.92 22.29 11.99
N GLN A 39 -15.25 21.26 12.77
CA GLN A 39 -14.51 20.93 13.98
C GLN A 39 -13.09 20.45 13.66
N MET A 40 -12.90 19.61 12.62
CA MET A 40 -11.57 19.19 12.16
C MET A 40 -10.68 20.38 11.79
N LYS A 41 -11.25 21.40 11.13
CA LYS A 41 -10.52 22.65 10.82
C LYS A 41 -10.09 23.38 12.11
N LYS A 42 -11.00 23.56 13.07
CA LYS A 42 -10.70 24.21 14.37
C LYS A 42 -9.63 23.44 15.16
N LEU A 43 -9.75 22.12 15.25
CA LEU A 43 -8.76 21.26 15.91
C LEU A 43 -7.37 21.37 15.26
N THR A 44 -7.33 21.63 13.95
CA THR A 44 -6.08 21.86 13.23
C THR A 44 -5.51 23.25 13.55
N GLU A 45 -6.36 24.28 13.64
CA GLU A 45 -5.98 25.65 14.04
C GLU A 45 -5.47 25.70 15.50
N GLU A 46 -6.04 24.89 16.39
CA GLU A 46 -5.59 24.70 17.78
C GLU A 46 -4.33 23.84 17.91
N GLY A 47 -3.86 23.21 16.81
CA GLY A 47 -2.68 22.33 16.81
C GLY A 47 -2.89 20.96 17.45
N ARG A 48 -4.14 20.61 17.82
CA ARG A 48 -4.50 19.27 18.35
C ARG A 48 -4.47 18.19 17.27
N LEU A 49 -4.77 18.57 16.04
CA LEU A 49 -4.59 17.77 14.84
C LEU A 49 -3.62 18.45 13.88
N LYS A 50 -2.98 17.65 13.03
CA LYS A 50 -2.25 18.15 11.86
C LYS A 50 -2.91 17.62 10.60
N ARG A 51 -2.91 18.46 9.55
CA ARG A 51 -3.37 18.09 8.22
C ARG A 51 -2.18 17.57 7.42
N PHE A 52 -2.28 16.36 6.89
CA PHE A 52 -1.29 15.79 6.00
C PHE A 52 -1.55 16.18 4.54
N ASP A 53 -2.81 16.04 4.11
CA ASP A 53 -3.29 16.36 2.76
C ASP A 53 -4.79 16.68 2.80
N ALA A 54 -5.40 16.94 1.65
CA ALA A 54 -6.83 17.18 1.55
C ALA A 54 -7.64 15.99 2.13
N GLY A 55 -8.37 16.27 3.23
CA GLY A 55 -9.17 15.26 3.93
C GLY A 55 -8.38 14.20 4.70
N ILE A 56 -7.08 14.38 4.90
CA ILE A 56 -6.23 13.47 5.67
C ILE A 56 -5.58 14.21 6.83
N TYR A 57 -5.85 13.73 8.02
CA TYR A 57 -5.39 14.32 9.27
C TYR A 57 -4.69 13.29 10.14
N TYR A 58 -4.08 13.73 11.24
CA TYR A 58 -3.49 12.85 12.25
C TYR A 58 -3.33 13.58 13.57
N ILE A 59 -3.30 12.82 14.67
CA ILE A 59 -2.90 13.32 15.98
C ILE A 59 -1.37 13.39 15.99
N PRO A 60 -0.74 14.57 16.18
CA PRO A 60 0.72 14.65 16.23
C PRO A 60 1.26 13.95 17.48
N LYS A 61 2.24 13.06 17.32
CA LYS A 61 2.97 12.50 18.45
C LYS A 61 3.81 13.58 19.12
N LYS A 62 3.84 13.62 20.45
CA LYS A 62 4.75 14.51 21.19
C LYS A 62 6.19 14.24 20.73
N SER A 63 6.89 15.27 20.32
CA SER A 63 8.27 15.21 19.82
C SER A 63 9.11 16.28 20.51
N MET A 64 10.37 15.98 20.75
CA MET A 64 11.35 16.95 21.22
C MET A 64 11.72 17.99 20.16
N PHE A 65 11.40 17.74 18.89
CA PHE A 65 11.65 18.67 17.80
C PHE A 65 10.51 19.69 17.68
N ARG A 66 10.83 20.96 17.44
CA ARG A 66 9.86 22.06 17.25
C ARG A 66 8.86 21.80 16.12
N SER A 67 9.26 21.08 15.08
CA SER A 67 8.39 20.69 13.95
C SER A 67 7.34 19.63 14.32
N GLY A 68 7.51 18.98 15.48
CA GLY A 68 6.69 17.84 15.87
C GLY A 68 6.92 16.61 15.00
N SER A 69 6.10 15.58 15.19
CA SER A 69 6.12 14.40 14.30
C SER A 69 5.38 14.68 12.99
N THR A 70 5.82 14.03 11.93
CA THR A 70 5.13 14.00 10.63
C THR A 70 4.56 12.61 10.41
N LEU A 71 3.39 12.57 9.76
CA LEU A 71 2.81 11.32 9.31
C LEU A 71 3.63 10.76 8.14
N SER A 72 3.94 9.45 8.19
CA SER A 72 4.60 8.78 7.06
C SER A 72 3.64 8.62 5.89
N ILE A 73 4.13 8.86 4.68
CA ILE A 73 3.36 8.63 3.45
C ILE A 73 3.04 7.15 3.27
N ASP A 74 3.96 6.25 3.67
CA ASP A 74 3.77 4.81 3.62
C ASP A 74 2.59 4.37 4.49
N GLU A 75 2.42 4.97 5.68
CA GLU A 75 1.27 4.70 6.55
C GLU A 75 -0.04 5.15 5.90
N VAL A 76 -0.02 6.28 5.21
CA VAL A 76 -1.21 6.76 4.49
C VAL A 76 -1.56 5.84 3.33
N ILE A 77 -0.57 5.44 2.52
CA ILE A 77 -0.76 4.49 1.41
C ILE A 77 -1.26 3.16 1.96
N ARG A 78 -0.63 2.63 3.00
CA ARG A 78 -0.99 1.37 3.63
C ARG A 78 -2.46 1.37 4.04
N LYS A 79 -2.88 2.33 4.85
CA LYS A 79 -4.24 2.38 5.38
C LYS A 79 -5.28 2.71 4.29
N LYS A 80 -4.93 3.58 3.34
CA LYS A 80 -5.87 3.99 2.28
C LYS A 80 -6.08 2.92 1.22
N TYR A 81 -5.01 2.24 0.81
CA TYR A 81 -5.02 1.42 -0.40
C TYR A 81 -4.65 -0.04 -0.19
N LEU A 82 -3.97 -0.40 0.91
CA LEU A 82 -3.43 -1.75 1.05
C LEU A 82 -4.14 -2.59 2.10
N GLN A 83 -4.32 -2.06 3.32
CA GLN A 83 -4.88 -2.85 4.42
C GLN A 83 -5.37 -1.98 5.59
N ASP A 84 -6.23 -2.58 6.41
CA ASP A 84 -6.62 -2.05 7.73
C ASP A 84 -6.67 -3.20 8.74
N GLY A 85 -5.82 -3.11 9.77
CA GLY A 85 -5.63 -4.21 10.70
C GLY A 85 -5.17 -5.48 9.99
N VAL A 86 -5.98 -6.53 10.05
CA VAL A 86 -5.70 -7.84 9.43
C VAL A 86 -6.25 -7.95 7.99
N ASN A 87 -7.20 -7.10 7.62
CA ASN A 87 -7.81 -7.15 6.30
C ASN A 87 -6.90 -6.49 5.26
N ARG A 88 -6.60 -7.22 4.20
CA ARG A 88 -5.73 -6.76 3.11
C ARG A 88 -6.51 -6.74 1.80
N TRP A 89 -6.37 -5.66 1.05
CA TRP A 89 -7.03 -5.44 -0.25
C TRP A 89 -6.12 -4.80 -1.28
N GLY A 90 -4.81 -4.76 -1.00
CA GLY A 90 -3.83 -4.21 -1.92
C GLY A 90 -2.40 -4.53 -1.53
N TYR A 91 -1.50 -4.21 -2.45
CA TYR A 91 -0.04 -4.29 -2.28
C TYR A 91 0.68 -3.27 -3.16
N VAL A 92 1.92 -2.98 -2.81
CA VAL A 92 2.83 -2.17 -3.63
C VAL A 92 3.49 -3.06 -4.67
N GLY A 93 3.54 -2.62 -5.92
CA GLY A 93 4.19 -3.33 -7.03
C GLY A 93 5.28 -2.51 -7.72
N GLY A 94 5.59 -2.89 -8.95
CA GLY A 94 6.51 -2.22 -9.83
C GLY A 94 7.94 -2.08 -9.28
N ILE A 95 8.62 -1.01 -9.70
CA ILE A 95 10.03 -0.76 -9.36
C ILE A 95 10.24 -0.66 -7.85
N LEU A 96 9.30 -0.11 -7.09
CA LEU A 96 9.44 0.00 -5.63
C LEU A 96 9.53 -1.37 -4.97
N PHE A 97 8.69 -2.32 -5.38
CA PHE A 97 8.75 -3.68 -4.86
C PHE A 97 10.01 -4.42 -5.33
N ALA A 98 10.40 -4.27 -6.59
CA ALA A 98 11.66 -4.81 -7.11
C ALA A 98 12.89 -4.28 -6.34
N ASN A 99 12.91 -2.98 -6.01
CA ASN A 99 13.95 -2.37 -5.20
C ASN A 99 13.99 -2.96 -3.77
N GLN A 100 12.84 -3.18 -3.13
CA GLN A 100 12.76 -3.82 -1.80
C GLN A 100 13.33 -5.25 -1.80
N LEU A 101 13.29 -5.94 -2.93
CA LEU A 101 13.91 -7.26 -3.12
C LEU A 101 15.37 -7.18 -3.58
N GLY A 102 15.90 -5.97 -3.76
CA GLY A 102 17.25 -5.74 -4.26
C GLY A 102 17.44 -6.11 -5.74
N LEU A 103 16.36 -6.22 -6.52
CA LEU A 103 16.43 -6.55 -7.94
C LEU A 103 16.83 -5.35 -8.80
N THR A 104 16.68 -4.15 -8.30
CA THR A 104 17.10 -2.89 -8.93
C THR A 104 17.59 -1.90 -7.88
N THR A 105 18.46 -0.99 -8.29
CA THR A 105 18.92 0.15 -7.49
C THR A 105 18.08 1.41 -7.73
N GLN A 106 17.16 1.37 -8.69
CA GLN A 106 16.30 2.49 -9.02
C GLN A 106 15.38 2.83 -7.85
N VAL A 107 15.37 4.12 -7.48
CA VAL A 107 14.43 4.66 -6.50
C VAL A 107 13.29 5.31 -7.28
N PRO A 108 12.08 4.73 -7.25
CA PRO A 108 10.98 5.26 -8.04
C PRO A 108 10.49 6.60 -7.51
N ALA A 109 10.20 7.53 -8.42
CA ALA A 109 9.58 8.82 -8.09
C ALA A 109 8.06 8.71 -7.86
N LEU A 110 7.52 7.49 -7.93
CA LEU A 110 6.09 7.19 -7.78
C LEU A 110 5.87 5.85 -7.09
N TYR A 111 4.70 5.70 -6.48
CA TYR A 111 4.23 4.42 -5.95
C TYR A 111 3.28 3.77 -6.94
N GLU A 112 3.53 2.54 -7.28
CA GLU A 112 2.59 1.69 -8.01
C GLU A 112 1.87 0.77 -7.01
N VAL A 113 0.55 0.86 -6.98
CA VAL A 113 -0.30 0.20 -5.99
C VAL A 113 -1.39 -0.58 -6.70
N TYR A 114 -1.42 -1.88 -6.49
CA TYR A 114 -2.52 -2.75 -6.89
C TYR A 114 -3.53 -2.83 -5.74
N THR A 115 -4.80 -2.57 -6.02
CA THR A 115 -5.82 -2.52 -4.96
C THR A 115 -7.22 -2.78 -5.49
N ASN A 116 -8.03 -3.51 -4.72
CA ASN A 116 -9.45 -3.72 -5.00
C ASN A 116 -10.26 -2.41 -5.03
N LYS A 117 -9.70 -1.34 -4.44
CA LYS A 117 -10.30 0.01 -4.47
C LYS A 117 -10.10 0.75 -5.80
N ALA A 118 -9.31 0.19 -6.74
CA ALA A 118 -9.15 0.75 -8.06
C ALA A 118 -10.41 0.49 -8.91
N THR A 119 -10.99 1.56 -9.46
CA THR A 119 -12.21 1.50 -10.29
C THR A 119 -11.90 1.39 -11.79
N THR A 120 -10.65 1.60 -12.16
CA THR A 120 -10.15 1.55 -13.55
C THR A 120 -8.85 0.76 -13.58
N GLU A 121 -8.50 0.20 -14.74
CA GLU A 121 -7.24 -0.55 -14.95
C GLU A 121 -6.00 0.26 -14.55
N TYR A 122 -6.02 1.56 -14.83
CA TYR A 122 -4.96 2.50 -14.51
C TYR A 122 -5.54 3.84 -14.10
N ARG A 123 -5.03 4.39 -13.00
CA ARG A 123 -5.35 5.75 -12.56
C ARG A 123 -4.15 6.38 -11.87
N GLU A 124 -3.70 7.52 -12.36
CA GLU A 124 -2.74 8.34 -11.63
C GLU A 124 -3.44 9.27 -10.64
N THR A 125 -2.91 9.38 -9.45
CA THR A 125 -3.34 10.30 -8.40
C THR A 125 -2.13 10.88 -7.68
N LYS A 126 -2.36 11.92 -6.88
CA LYS A 126 -1.34 12.49 -6.00
C LYS A 126 -1.74 12.30 -4.55
N LEU A 127 -0.76 12.09 -3.71
CA LEU A 127 -0.89 12.04 -2.25
C LEU A 127 0.22 12.92 -1.68
N ALA A 128 -0.17 14.08 -1.14
CA ALA A 128 0.78 15.17 -0.89
C ALA A 128 1.61 15.50 -2.15
N ASN A 129 2.93 15.34 -2.09
CA ASN A 129 3.83 15.58 -3.22
C ASN A 129 4.20 14.32 -4.00
N LEU A 130 3.68 13.14 -3.61
CA LEU A 130 3.99 11.87 -4.24
C LEU A 130 2.97 11.51 -5.31
N ARG A 131 3.46 11.05 -6.46
CA ARG A 131 2.63 10.43 -7.49
C ARG A 131 2.34 8.98 -7.12
N VAL A 132 1.08 8.59 -7.22
CA VAL A 132 0.61 7.22 -6.95
C VAL A 132 -0.16 6.72 -8.17
N ILE A 133 0.27 5.60 -8.70
CA ILE A 133 -0.46 4.88 -9.74
C ILE A 133 -1.30 3.80 -9.04
N LEU A 134 -2.61 3.87 -9.22
CA LEU A 134 -3.53 2.83 -8.79
C LEU A 134 -3.80 1.90 -9.96
N ARG A 135 -3.62 0.61 -9.73
CA ARG A 135 -3.91 -0.45 -10.69
C ARG A 135 -4.98 -1.39 -10.15
N LYS A 136 -5.87 -1.78 -11.03
CA LYS A 136 -6.80 -2.86 -10.75
C LYS A 136 -6.04 -4.19 -10.77
N PRO A 137 -6.17 -5.03 -9.75
CA PRO A 137 -5.53 -6.34 -9.74
C PRO A 137 -6.23 -7.29 -10.71
N TYR A 138 -5.52 -8.30 -11.21
CA TYR A 138 -6.09 -9.36 -12.06
C TYR A 138 -7.08 -10.25 -11.31
N CYS A 139 -6.89 -10.42 -10.01
CA CYS A 139 -7.77 -11.16 -9.11
C CYS A 139 -8.05 -10.32 -7.88
N GLU A 140 -9.18 -10.55 -7.24
CA GLU A 140 -9.49 -9.90 -5.96
C GLU A 140 -8.42 -10.25 -4.92
N ILE A 141 -7.93 -9.21 -4.25
CA ILE A 141 -6.86 -9.33 -3.24
C ILE A 141 -7.50 -9.53 -1.87
N ASP A 142 -7.01 -10.52 -1.16
CA ASP A 142 -7.31 -10.78 0.25
C ASP A 142 -6.04 -10.99 1.08
N THR A 143 -6.22 -11.30 2.35
CA THR A 143 -5.11 -11.50 3.29
C THR A 143 -4.29 -12.75 2.97
N GLU A 144 -4.88 -13.77 2.36
CA GLU A 144 -4.23 -15.06 2.07
C GLU A 144 -3.44 -15.02 0.77
N ASN A 145 -3.98 -14.33 -0.25
CA ASN A 145 -3.43 -14.33 -1.60
C ASN A 145 -2.55 -13.11 -1.94
N ALA A 146 -2.60 -12.03 -1.16
CA ALA A 146 -1.95 -10.77 -1.49
C ALA A 146 -0.45 -10.89 -1.81
N GLU A 147 0.30 -11.73 -1.09
CA GLU A 147 1.73 -11.91 -1.32
C GLU A 147 2.01 -12.73 -2.57
N THR A 148 1.16 -13.70 -2.88
CA THR A 148 1.22 -14.49 -4.12
C THR A 148 0.92 -13.61 -5.33
N LEU A 149 -0.13 -12.81 -5.28
CA LEU A 149 -0.49 -11.89 -6.36
C LEU A 149 0.59 -10.80 -6.56
N GLN A 150 1.13 -10.25 -5.47
CA GLN A 150 2.24 -9.30 -5.53
C GLN A 150 3.47 -9.91 -6.22
N PHE A 151 3.78 -11.17 -5.93
CA PHE A 151 4.87 -11.89 -6.58
C PHE A 151 4.59 -12.15 -8.06
N LEU A 152 3.37 -12.56 -8.42
CA LEU A 152 3.00 -12.77 -9.83
C LEU A 152 3.07 -11.47 -10.65
N ASP A 153 2.64 -10.33 -10.07
CA ASP A 153 2.80 -9.03 -10.74
C ASP A 153 4.26 -8.64 -10.92
N LEU A 154 5.13 -8.97 -9.96
CA LEU A 154 6.58 -8.80 -10.13
C LEU A 154 7.11 -9.69 -11.27
N ILE A 155 6.78 -10.98 -11.29
CA ILE A 155 7.25 -11.92 -12.33
C ILE A 155 6.80 -11.46 -13.73
N LYS A 156 5.60 -10.93 -13.85
CA LYS A 156 5.10 -10.37 -15.11
C LYS A 156 6.04 -9.32 -15.73
N GLU A 157 6.78 -8.56 -14.91
CA GLU A 157 7.61 -7.43 -15.31
C GLU A 157 9.11 -7.61 -14.98
N VAL A 158 9.48 -8.67 -14.27
CA VAL A 158 10.82 -8.80 -13.68
C VAL A 158 11.97 -8.74 -14.68
N VAL A 159 11.77 -9.29 -15.87
CA VAL A 159 12.79 -9.28 -16.95
C VAL A 159 13.07 -7.85 -17.43
N ASP A 160 12.05 -6.99 -17.44
CA ASP A 160 12.16 -5.60 -17.90
C ASP A 160 12.72 -4.66 -16.82
N ILE A 161 12.50 -4.95 -15.53
CA ILE A 161 12.80 -4.02 -14.43
C ILE A 161 14.00 -4.43 -13.59
N SER A 162 14.44 -5.69 -13.66
CA SER A 162 15.57 -6.18 -12.88
C SER A 162 16.91 -5.78 -13.50
N GLU A 163 17.80 -5.22 -12.67
CA GLU A 163 19.21 -4.98 -13.00
C GLU A 163 20.07 -6.20 -12.66
N VAL A 164 19.49 -7.16 -11.96
CA VAL A 164 20.12 -8.42 -11.57
C VAL A 164 19.62 -9.50 -12.54
N GLY A 165 20.54 -10.34 -13.02
CA GLY A 165 20.21 -11.43 -13.95
C GLY A 165 20.79 -12.78 -13.53
N GLY A 166 20.50 -13.81 -14.35
CA GLY A 166 21.05 -15.16 -14.17
C GLY A 166 20.72 -15.77 -12.80
N GLU A 167 21.68 -16.54 -12.27
CA GLU A 167 21.52 -17.29 -11.01
C GLU A 167 21.21 -16.39 -9.79
N GLU A 168 21.75 -15.17 -9.76
CA GLU A 168 21.52 -14.25 -8.64
C GLU A 168 20.06 -13.78 -8.61
N LEU A 169 19.45 -13.50 -9.76
CA LEU A 169 18.02 -13.18 -9.85
C LEU A 169 17.17 -14.35 -9.37
N THR A 170 17.44 -15.55 -9.90
CA THR A 170 16.73 -16.77 -9.49
C THR A 170 16.81 -16.98 -7.98
N LYS A 171 18.01 -16.85 -7.40
CA LYS A 171 18.24 -17.02 -5.95
C LYS A 171 17.43 -16.02 -5.12
N ARG A 172 17.35 -14.76 -5.52
CA ARG A 172 16.58 -13.74 -4.81
C ARG A 172 15.07 -14.02 -4.88
N LEU A 173 14.57 -14.39 -6.05
CA LEU A 173 13.16 -14.74 -6.23
C LEU A 173 12.77 -15.98 -5.41
N LEU A 174 13.57 -17.06 -5.47
CA LEU A 174 13.35 -18.25 -4.65
C LEU A 174 13.46 -17.98 -3.16
N GLY A 175 14.38 -17.11 -2.75
CA GLY A 175 14.52 -16.65 -1.37
C GLY A 175 13.26 -15.94 -0.86
N TYR A 176 12.67 -15.07 -1.69
CA TYR A 176 11.41 -14.42 -1.39
C TYR A 176 10.25 -15.42 -1.31
N MET A 177 10.12 -16.30 -2.29
CA MET A 177 9.10 -17.36 -2.31
C MET A 177 9.15 -18.20 -1.02
N LYS A 178 10.35 -18.64 -0.63
CA LYS A 178 10.56 -19.39 0.62
C LYS A 178 10.13 -18.59 1.85
N LYS A 179 10.56 -17.33 1.94
CA LYS A 179 10.24 -16.44 3.07
C LYS A 179 8.73 -16.21 3.22
N LYS A 180 8.00 -16.19 2.10
CA LYS A 180 6.56 -15.90 2.05
C LYS A 180 5.70 -17.16 1.91
N ASN A 181 6.32 -18.32 1.92
CA ASN A 181 5.64 -19.61 1.72
C ASN A 181 4.85 -19.65 0.40
N ILE A 182 5.41 -19.07 -0.67
CA ILE A 182 4.83 -19.08 -2.00
C ILE A 182 5.37 -20.30 -2.75
N GLY A 183 4.49 -21.23 -3.12
CA GLY A 183 4.81 -22.38 -3.95
C GLY A 183 4.06 -22.31 -5.28
N PHE A 184 4.37 -23.25 -6.19
CA PHE A 184 3.66 -23.33 -7.47
C PHE A 184 2.16 -23.57 -7.26
N GLU A 185 1.78 -24.39 -6.30
CA GLU A 185 0.38 -24.68 -5.98
C GLU A 185 -0.39 -23.45 -5.51
N SER A 186 0.27 -22.53 -4.79
CA SER A 186 -0.38 -21.28 -4.38
C SER A 186 -0.53 -20.28 -5.53
N MET A 187 0.33 -20.34 -6.55
CA MET A 187 0.26 -19.50 -7.76
C MET A 187 -0.73 -20.02 -8.80
N LYS A 188 -0.83 -21.36 -8.93
CA LYS A 188 -1.60 -22.06 -9.97
C LYS A 188 -3.05 -21.55 -10.15
N PRO A 189 -3.83 -21.29 -9.10
CA PRO A 189 -5.21 -20.79 -9.25
C PRO A 189 -5.30 -19.41 -9.93
N PHE A 190 -4.23 -18.61 -9.85
CA PHE A 190 -4.21 -17.23 -10.33
C PHE A 190 -3.58 -17.09 -11.71
N LEU A 191 -2.67 -17.99 -12.10
CA LEU A 191 -1.96 -17.95 -13.38
C LEU A 191 -2.86 -17.76 -14.61
N PRO A 192 -4.06 -18.38 -14.71
CA PRO A 192 -4.94 -18.19 -15.87
C PRO A 192 -5.45 -16.76 -16.07
N TYR A 193 -5.40 -15.92 -15.05
CA TYR A 193 -5.82 -14.51 -15.14
C TYR A 193 -4.70 -13.57 -15.60
N TYR A 194 -3.44 -14.06 -15.60
CA TYR A 194 -2.28 -13.28 -16.00
C TYR A 194 -1.96 -13.45 -17.49
N PRO A 195 -1.34 -12.44 -18.13
CA PRO A 195 -0.90 -12.57 -19.54
C PRO A 195 0.11 -13.71 -19.72
N ASP A 196 0.12 -14.34 -20.89
CA ASP A 196 1.00 -15.48 -21.23
C ASP A 196 2.49 -15.19 -21.02
N ARG A 197 2.90 -13.93 -21.09
CA ARG A 197 4.29 -13.55 -20.81
C ARG A 197 4.78 -13.96 -19.43
N ILE A 198 3.87 -14.23 -18.47
CA ILE A 198 4.26 -14.66 -17.12
C ILE A 198 4.96 -16.02 -17.15
N TYR A 199 4.49 -16.94 -17.99
CA TYR A 199 5.10 -18.27 -18.15
C TYR A 199 6.49 -18.19 -18.78
N LYS A 200 6.64 -17.31 -19.79
CA LYS A 200 7.93 -17.01 -20.41
C LYS A 200 8.90 -16.47 -19.37
N ASN A 201 8.49 -15.48 -18.61
CA ASN A 201 9.32 -14.86 -17.58
C ASN A 201 9.69 -15.86 -16.48
N MET A 202 8.75 -16.68 -16.01
CA MET A 202 9.04 -17.76 -15.04
C MET A 202 10.11 -18.74 -15.56
N TYR A 203 10.07 -19.09 -16.85
CA TYR A 203 11.09 -19.92 -17.47
C TYR A 203 12.44 -19.19 -17.53
N GLU A 204 12.47 -17.95 -18.04
CA GLU A 204 13.68 -17.15 -18.18
C GLU A 204 14.40 -16.88 -16.85
N VAL A 205 13.64 -16.66 -15.77
CA VAL A 205 14.21 -16.46 -14.43
C VAL A 205 14.46 -17.77 -13.66
N GLY A 206 14.29 -18.94 -14.30
CA GLY A 206 14.63 -20.24 -13.74
C GLY A 206 13.67 -20.79 -12.69
N LEU A 207 12.49 -20.22 -12.51
CA LEU A 207 11.52 -20.68 -11.50
C LEU A 207 10.84 -22.01 -11.88
N LEU A 208 10.84 -22.38 -13.16
CA LEU A 208 10.26 -23.64 -13.65
C LEU A 208 11.26 -24.80 -13.61
N ASN A 209 12.56 -24.56 -13.41
CA ASN A 209 13.59 -25.60 -13.43
C ASN A 209 13.52 -26.59 -12.25
N GLY A 210 12.67 -26.35 -11.26
CA GLY A 210 12.45 -27.24 -10.10
C GLY A 210 11.06 -27.88 -10.04
N VAL A 211 10.24 -27.71 -11.07
CA VAL A 211 8.85 -28.21 -11.12
C VAL A 211 8.79 -29.61 -11.78
N SER A 212 9.94 -30.22 -12.03
CA SER A 212 10.01 -31.60 -12.56
C SER A 212 10.18 -32.58 -11.41
N ALA A 213 9.09 -33.10 -10.92
CA ALA A 213 8.84 -34.46 -10.42
C ALA A 213 7.76 -34.48 -9.34
#